data_3b3797c4ea41deaa0e2bcf6a460fc691
#
_entry.id   3b3797c4ea41deaa0e2bcf6a460fc691
#
_cell.length_a   1.000
_cell.length_b   1.000
_cell.length_c   1.000
_cell.angle_alpha   90.00
_cell.angle_beta   90.00
_cell.angle_gamma   90.00
#
_symmetry.space_group_name_H-M   'P 1'
#
loop_
_entity.id
_entity.type
_entity.pdbx_description
1 polymer ?
#
loop_
_entity_poly.entity_id
_entity_poly.type
_entity_poly.pdbx_seq_one_letter_code
_entity_poly.pdbx_strand_id
1 'polypeptide(L)'
;AKAWTESADYTVGNLETTLNGPPYSGYPQFCAPDALAYNLKSIGFDLVTTANNHCMDKGYNGLSRTLDVLDQAELKHVGTYRTQAEFDENHGVVVADVGGISVAFLGYTYGTNGIPVAADKDFSLNRFNVDYTGDCATLDQEKLSSELAYAESLNTDLIAVMIHWGIEYQTTQNAYQEQVADFLISHGADVILGSHSHVPQPMGTRTVTLDDGSTRTGFVAYSLGNFVSNQSPATVNVNYTDTTAILRLELTKNGQTQETTVTDVSYVPMLVLNRGTGVQDQYLILDVNALIAAHDSGDTSVATDAVYSKLEYALNGCHTILGANYDKAGTPPQTTSA
;
A
#
# COMPACT_ATOMS: atom_id res chain seq x y z
N ALA A 1 -6.31 -3.44 -14.60
CA ALA A 1 -5.28 -3.38 -13.55
C ALA A 1 -4.00 -4.14 -13.95
N LYS A 2 -4.11 -5.43 -14.31
CA LYS A 2 -2.95 -6.32 -14.57
C LYS A 2 -1.88 -5.69 -15.50
N ALA A 3 -2.28 -5.11 -16.65
CA ALA A 3 -1.31 -4.51 -17.57
C ALA A 3 -0.49 -3.37 -16.93
N TRP A 4 -1.02 -2.70 -15.93
CA TRP A 4 -0.33 -1.65 -15.20
C TRP A 4 0.67 -2.21 -14.17
N THR A 5 0.26 -3.22 -13.42
CA THR A 5 1.13 -3.86 -12.41
C THR A 5 2.27 -4.64 -13.03
N GLU A 6 2.04 -5.30 -14.19
CA GLU A 6 3.09 -6.01 -14.94
C GLU A 6 4.05 -5.08 -15.71
N SER A 7 3.67 -3.82 -15.93
CA SER A 7 4.51 -2.88 -16.69
C SER A 7 5.49 -2.09 -15.82
N ALA A 8 5.40 -2.21 -14.50
CA ALA A 8 6.33 -1.59 -13.58
C ALA A 8 7.56 -2.49 -13.34
N ASP A 9 8.71 -1.89 -13.06
CA ASP A 9 9.91 -2.63 -12.67
C ASP A 9 9.76 -3.29 -11.29
N TYR A 10 8.88 -2.72 -10.44
CA TYR A 10 8.59 -3.24 -9.10
C TYR A 10 7.22 -2.78 -8.62
N THR A 11 6.36 -3.71 -8.22
CA THR A 11 4.99 -3.43 -7.76
C THR A 11 4.81 -3.83 -6.30
N VAL A 12 4.31 -2.89 -5.49
CA VAL A 12 4.09 -3.11 -4.05
C VAL A 12 2.64 -2.86 -3.65
N GLY A 13 2.19 -3.46 -2.55
CA GLY A 13 0.85 -3.25 -2.02
C GLY A 13 0.70 -3.66 -0.56
N ASN A 14 -0.48 -3.43 0.02
CA ASN A 14 -0.84 -3.89 1.36
C ASN A 14 -1.72 -5.15 1.28
N LEU A 15 -1.36 -6.22 1.99
CA LEU A 15 -2.16 -7.44 2.13
C LEU A 15 -2.90 -7.41 3.46
N GLU A 16 -4.13 -6.91 3.45
CA GLU A 16 -4.94 -6.68 4.65
C GLU A 16 -5.84 -7.88 4.97
N THR A 17 -5.24 -9.05 5.11
CA THR A 17 -5.89 -10.30 5.50
C THR A 17 -4.85 -11.32 5.96
N THR A 18 -5.27 -12.34 6.68
CA THR A 18 -4.44 -13.52 6.92
C THR A 18 -4.68 -14.62 5.88
N LEU A 19 -3.69 -15.48 5.66
CA LEU A 19 -3.75 -16.68 4.82
C LEU A 19 -3.59 -17.93 5.71
N ASN A 20 -4.60 -18.20 6.56
CA ASN A 20 -4.51 -19.23 7.61
C ASN A 20 -5.14 -20.57 7.20
N GLY A 21 -5.52 -20.74 5.92
CA GLY A 21 -6.26 -21.91 5.47
C GLY A 21 -7.72 -21.92 5.95
N PRO A 22 -8.51 -22.94 5.54
CA PRO A 22 -9.91 -23.02 5.92
C PRO A 22 -10.11 -23.24 7.44
N PRO A 23 -11.22 -22.76 8.03
CA PRO A 23 -12.30 -22.08 7.36
C PRO A 23 -11.95 -20.63 7.00
N TYR A 24 -12.32 -20.20 5.79
CA TYR A 24 -12.16 -18.83 5.37
C TYR A 24 -13.21 -17.92 6.01
N SER A 25 -12.86 -16.64 6.22
CA SER A 25 -13.75 -15.67 6.86
C SER A 25 -13.53 -14.26 6.31
N GLY A 26 -14.61 -13.49 6.26
CA GLY A 26 -14.61 -12.04 6.05
C GLY A 26 -14.61 -11.28 7.38
N TYR A 27 -15.11 -10.02 7.33
CA TYR A 27 -15.24 -9.17 8.51
C TYR A 27 -15.95 -9.89 9.67
N PRO A 28 -15.54 -9.73 10.94
CA PRO A 28 -14.48 -8.81 11.40
C PRO A 28 -13.07 -9.42 11.45
N GLN A 29 -12.89 -10.69 11.19
CA GLN A 29 -11.58 -11.37 11.25
C GLN A 29 -11.30 -12.10 9.94
N PHE A 30 -10.49 -11.48 9.11
CA PHE A 30 -10.21 -11.93 7.75
C PHE A 30 -9.32 -13.18 7.68
N CYS A 31 -9.70 -14.10 6.82
CA CYS A 31 -8.89 -15.22 6.40
C CYS A 31 -9.20 -15.53 4.94
N ALA A 32 -8.31 -15.16 4.04
CA ALA A 32 -8.45 -15.40 2.61
C ALA A 32 -7.84 -16.75 2.19
N PRO A 33 -8.24 -17.31 1.02
CA PRO A 33 -7.58 -18.45 0.42
C PRO A 33 -6.14 -18.16 0.02
N ASP A 34 -5.26 -19.14 0.12
CA ASP A 34 -3.85 -19.06 -0.30
C ASP A 34 -3.68 -18.61 -1.75
N ALA A 35 -4.66 -18.94 -2.61
CA ALA A 35 -4.71 -18.51 -4.01
C ALA A 35 -4.56 -17.00 -4.20
N LEU A 36 -4.88 -16.18 -3.18
CA LEU A 36 -4.69 -14.73 -3.24
C LEU A 36 -3.22 -14.35 -3.42
N ALA A 37 -2.30 -14.98 -2.68
CA ALA A 37 -0.86 -14.71 -2.81
C ALA A 37 -0.36 -15.05 -4.22
N TYR A 38 -0.71 -16.24 -4.73
CA TYR A 38 -0.33 -16.67 -6.08
C TYR A 38 -0.92 -15.77 -7.17
N ASN A 39 -2.17 -15.32 -6.99
CA ASN A 39 -2.81 -14.40 -7.92
C ASN A 39 -2.14 -13.02 -7.92
N LEU A 40 -1.79 -12.47 -6.75
CA LEU A 40 -1.04 -11.22 -6.66
C LEU A 40 0.30 -11.34 -7.39
N LYS A 41 1.06 -12.42 -7.15
CA LYS A 41 2.30 -12.67 -7.89
C LYS A 41 2.06 -12.77 -9.40
N SER A 42 1.02 -13.48 -9.83
CA SER A 42 0.70 -13.68 -11.25
C SER A 42 0.28 -12.43 -12.00
N ILE A 43 -0.08 -11.37 -11.29
CA ILE A 43 -0.41 -10.05 -11.86
C ILE A 43 0.68 -9.01 -11.63
N GLY A 44 1.89 -9.44 -11.25
CA GLY A 44 3.08 -8.60 -11.21
C GLY A 44 3.39 -7.94 -9.86
N PHE A 45 2.77 -8.36 -8.74
CA PHE A 45 3.22 -7.89 -7.43
C PHE A 45 4.54 -8.54 -7.03
N ASP A 46 5.45 -7.76 -6.48
CA ASP A 46 6.80 -8.18 -6.04
C ASP A 46 6.93 -8.21 -4.53
N LEU A 47 6.28 -7.26 -3.82
CA LEU A 47 6.33 -7.13 -2.39
C LEU A 47 4.99 -6.67 -1.83
N VAL A 48 4.60 -7.23 -0.67
CA VAL A 48 3.45 -6.75 0.09
C VAL A 48 3.85 -6.40 1.52
N THR A 49 3.28 -5.30 2.06
CA THR A 49 3.31 -5.13 3.51
C THR A 49 2.24 -6.01 4.13
N THR A 50 2.62 -6.68 5.21
CA THR A 50 1.74 -7.50 6.04
C THR A 50 1.45 -6.84 7.39
N ALA A 51 2.08 -5.69 7.67
CA ALA A 51 1.81 -4.88 8.85
C ALA A 51 0.54 -4.03 8.64
N ASN A 52 -0.58 -4.52 9.17
CA ASN A 52 -1.87 -3.84 9.18
C ASN A 52 -2.71 -4.28 10.38
N ASN A 53 -3.87 -3.65 10.59
CA ASN A 53 -4.74 -3.94 11.72
C ASN A 53 -5.36 -5.33 11.70
N HIS A 54 -5.35 -6.03 10.55
CA HIS A 54 -5.87 -7.39 10.36
C HIS A 54 -4.79 -8.49 10.37
N CYS A 55 -3.52 -8.16 10.55
CA CYS A 55 -2.43 -9.14 10.54
C CYS A 55 -2.53 -10.18 11.68
N MET A 56 -3.20 -9.83 12.79
CA MET A 56 -3.40 -10.69 13.95
C MET A 56 -4.79 -11.36 14.01
N ASP A 57 -5.62 -11.28 12.98
CA ASP A 57 -6.98 -11.82 12.97
C ASP A 57 -7.07 -13.32 13.25
N LYS A 58 -6.03 -14.07 12.93
CA LYS A 58 -5.89 -15.51 13.28
C LYS A 58 -4.72 -15.75 14.25
N GLY A 59 -4.39 -14.72 15.05
CA GLY A 59 -3.30 -14.75 16.01
C GLY A 59 -1.94 -14.93 15.36
N TYR A 60 -0.91 -15.14 16.20
CA TYR A 60 0.46 -15.32 15.73
C TYR A 60 0.62 -16.48 14.74
N ASN A 61 -0.10 -17.58 14.93
CA ASN A 61 -0.04 -18.72 14.00
C ASN A 61 -0.57 -18.34 12.61
N GLY A 62 -1.63 -17.53 12.56
CA GLY A 62 -2.17 -17.02 11.30
C GLY A 62 -1.21 -16.07 10.62
N LEU A 63 -0.58 -15.17 11.38
CA LEU A 63 0.49 -14.29 10.90
C LEU A 63 1.65 -15.12 10.31
N SER A 64 2.21 -16.05 11.08
CA SER A 64 3.32 -16.90 10.65
C SER A 64 2.99 -17.69 9.37
N ARG A 65 1.80 -18.34 9.34
CA ARG A 65 1.37 -19.10 8.16
C ARG A 65 1.17 -18.20 6.92
N THR A 66 0.71 -16.96 7.12
CA THR A 66 0.59 -16.00 6.01
C THR A 66 1.94 -15.79 5.33
N LEU A 67 3.00 -15.61 6.09
CA LEU A 67 4.36 -15.45 5.56
C LEU A 67 4.84 -16.71 4.83
N ASP A 68 4.55 -17.92 5.37
CA ASP A 68 4.89 -19.18 4.68
C ASP A 68 4.21 -19.29 3.32
N VAL A 69 2.96 -18.84 3.20
CA VAL A 69 2.23 -18.84 1.92
C VAL A 69 2.78 -17.81 0.94
N LEU A 70 3.18 -16.62 1.44
CA LEU A 70 3.81 -15.59 0.61
C LEU A 70 5.17 -16.07 0.07
N ASP A 71 5.99 -16.71 0.91
CA ASP A 71 7.25 -17.31 0.49
C ASP A 71 7.05 -18.39 -0.58
N GLN A 72 6.05 -19.28 -0.41
CA GLN A 72 5.70 -20.31 -1.40
C GLN A 72 5.22 -19.70 -2.73
N ALA A 73 4.59 -18.54 -2.69
CA ALA A 73 4.17 -17.80 -3.87
C ALA A 73 5.29 -16.94 -4.48
N GLU A 74 6.49 -16.95 -3.89
CA GLU A 74 7.62 -16.08 -4.29
C GLU A 74 7.28 -14.58 -4.25
N LEU A 75 6.41 -14.20 -3.30
CA LEU A 75 5.99 -12.82 -3.07
C LEU A 75 6.67 -12.29 -1.81
N LYS A 76 7.56 -11.32 -1.97
CA LYS A 76 8.27 -10.73 -0.83
C LYS A 76 7.28 -10.04 0.13
N HIS A 77 7.65 -9.98 1.39
CA HIS A 77 6.81 -9.36 2.43
C HIS A 77 7.66 -8.55 3.41
N VAL A 78 7.03 -7.56 4.06
CA VAL A 78 7.66 -6.66 5.03
C VAL A 78 6.68 -6.30 6.14
N GLY A 79 7.21 -6.08 7.33
CA GLY A 79 6.44 -5.54 8.47
C GLY A 79 5.95 -6.57 9.49
N THR A 80 6.00 -7.89 9.16
CA THR A 80 5.74 -8.98 10.13
C THR A 80 6.78 -10.08 10.01
N TYR A 81 7.03 -10.82 11.10
CA TYR A 81 8.14 -11.77 11.20
C TYR A 81 7.74 -13.01 12.00
N ARG A 82 8.31 -14.18 11.63
CA ARG A 82 8.06 -15.48 12.27
C ARG A 82 8.93 -15.71 13.51
N THR A 83 10.13 -15.13 13.54
CA THR A 83 11.08 -15.32 14.64
C THR A 83 11.84 -14.03 14.94
N GLN A 84 12.35 -13.93 16.17
CA GLN A 84 13.26 -12.84 16.53
C GLN A 84 14.49 -12.82 15.60
N ALA A 85 15.04 -13.99 15.26
CA ALA A 85 16.19 -14.09 14.36
C ALA A 85 15.87 -13.55 12.94
N GLU A 86 14.68 -13.80 12.41
CA GLU A 86 14.24 -13.23 11.13
C GLU A 86 14.16 -11.70 11.18
N PHE A 87 13.66 -11.14 12.28
CA PHE A 87 13.69 -9.69 12.49
C PHE A 87 15.10 -9.15 12.64
N ASP A 88 15.94 -9.80 13.47
CA ASP A 88 17.30 -9.33 13.80
C ASP A 88 18.25 -9.38 12.60
N GLU A 89 18.00 -10.27 11.63
CA GLU A 89 18.86 -10.44 10.44
C GLU A 89 19.01 -9.14 9.65
N ASN A 90 17.94 -8.34 9.57
CA ASN A 90 17.90 -7.11 8.78
C ASN A 90 17.10 -5.99 9.44
N HIS A 91 16.83 -6.09 10.74
CA HIS A 91 16.01 -5.13 11.50
C HIS A 91 14.69 -4.78 10.83
N GLY A 92 14.07 -5.77 10.17
CA GLY A 92 12.79 -5.61 9.48
C GLY A 92 12.87 -4.85 8.15
N VAL A 93 14.06 -4.59 7.63
CA VAL A 93 14.24 -3.94 6.32
C VAL A 93 14.32 -4.97 5.21
N VAL A 94 13.60 -4.77 4.13
CA VAL A 94 13.72 -5.58 2.89
C VAL A 94 14.33 -4.73 1.80
N VAL A 95 15.52 -5.09 1.33
CA VAL A 95 16.15 -4.41 0.19
C VAL A 95 15.74 -5.07 -1.12
N ALA A 96 15.33 -4.26 -2.07
CA ALA A 96 15.01 -4.69 -3.43
C ALA A 96 15.79 -3.89 -4.47
N ASP A 97 16.08 -4.56 -5.59
CA ASP A 97 16.54 -3.91 -6.82
C ASP A 97 15.31 -3.54 -7.67
N VAL A 98 15.17 -2.27 -7.94
CA VAL A 98 14.09 -1.70 -8.74
C VAL A 98 14.70 -1.12 -10.02
N GLY A 99 14.87 -1.96 -11.04
CA GLY A 99 15.45 -1.52 -12.30
C GLY A 99 16.90 -0.97 -12.20
N GLY A 100 17.72 -1.49 -11.28
CA GLY A 100 19.07 -1.03 -11.00
C GLY A 100 19.16 0.07 -9.93
N ILE A 101 18.04 0.41 -9.27
CA ILE A 101 17.95 1.32 -8.12
C ILE A 101 17.67 0.49 -6.88
N SER A 102 18.52 0.59 -5.86
CA SER A 102 18.33 -0.12 -4.59
C SER A 102 17.35 0.63 -3.68
N VAL A 103 16.30 -0.06 -3.22
CA VAL A 103 15.28 0.53 -2.33
C VAL A 103 15.17 -0.30 -1.06
N ALA A 104 15.29 0.35 0.09
CA ALA A 104 15.02 -0.24 1.40
C ALA A 104 13.54 -0.06 1.75
N PHE A 105 12.81 -1.15 1.92
CA PHE A 105 11.40 -1.14 2.31
C PHE A 105 11.25 -1.46 3.80
N LEU A 106 10.45 -0.65 4.51
CA LEU A 106 9.98 -0.91 5.87
C LEU A 106 8.45 -0.93 5.86
N GLY A 107 7.85 -1.73 6.75
CA GLY A 107 6.40 -1.83 6.89
C GLY A 107 5.97 -1.60 8.34
N TYR A 108 4.94 -0.78 8.58
CA TYR A 108 4.42 -0.46 9.92
C TYR A 108 2.90 -0.43 9.98
N THR A 109 2.34 -0.73 11.16
CA THR A 109 0.92 -0.52 11.46
C THR A 109 0.72 0.27 12.75
N TYR A 110 -0.41 1.00 12.81
CA TYR A 110 -0.82 1.70 14.02
C TYR A 110 -1.25 0.76 15.14
N GLY A 111 -1.79 -0.41 14.82
CA GLY A 111 -2.37 -1.33 15.78
C GLY A 111 -2.90 -2.62 15.14
N THR A 112 -3.67 -3.38 15.91
CA THR A 112 -4.12 -4.75 15.61
C THR A 112 -5.61 -4.97 15.92
N ASN A 113 -6.45 -3.95 15.78
CA ASN A 113 -7.87 -4.02 16.19
C ASN A 113 -8.06 -4.49 17.64
N GLY A 114 -7.13 -4.10 18.53
CA GLY A 114 -7.15 -4.47 19.94
C GLY A 114 -6.73 -5.91 20.24
N ILE A 115 -6.29 -6.68 19.26
CA ILE A 115 -5.75 -8.04 19.48
C ILE A 115 -4.31 -7.92 19.96
N PRO A 116 -3.97 -8.33 21.20
CA PRO A 116 -2.62 -8.16 21.70
C PRO A 116 -1.62 -9.13 21.06
N VAL A 117 -0.42 -8.66 20.82
CA VAL A 117 0.74 -9.51 20.52
C VAL A 117 1.30 -10.02 21.85
N ALA A 118 1.54 -11.32 21.96
CA ALA A 118 2.15 -11.88 23.18
C ALA A 118 3.57 -11.33 23.39
N ALA A 119 3.97 -11.07 24.62
CA ALA A 119 5.25 -10.43 24.93
C ALA A 119 6.48 -11.21 24.38
N ASP A 120 6.41 -12.53 24.32
CA ASP A 120 7.45 -13.39 23.73
C ASP A 120 7.41 -13.40 22.18
N LYS A 121 6.47 -12.69 21.57
CA LYS A 121 6.28 -12.53 20.13
C LYS A 121 6.32 -11.05 19.70
N ASP A 122 6.79 -10.16 20.55
CA ASP A 122 6.79 -8.72 20.30
C ASP A 122 7.52 -8.33 18.99
N PHE A 123 8.53 -9.09 18.62
CA PHE A 123 9.24 -9.01 17.35
C PHE A 123 8.39 -9.23 16.12
N SER A 124 7.25 -9.93 16.26
CA SER A 124 6.49 -10.45 15.10
C SER A 124 5.78 -9.39 14.28
N LEU A 125 5.67 -8.16 14.79
CA LEU A 125 4.91 -7.10 14.14
C LEU A 125 5.58 -5.73 14.33
N ASN A 126 5.86 -5.05 13.24
CA ASN A 126 6.29 -3.66 13.27
C ASN A 126 5.10 -2.73 13.52
N ARG A 127 5.11 -2.13 14.70
CA ARG A 127 4.14 -1.10 15.13
C ARG A 127 4.88 0.22 15.29
N PHE A 128 4.20 1.30 14.97
CA PHE A 128 4.76 2.65 15.17
C PHE A 128 4.19 3.36 16.41
N ASN A 129 3.27 2.71 17.16
CA ASN A 129 2.70 3.22 18.41
C ASN A 129 3.06 2.31 19.59
N VAL A 130 3.41 2.91 20.73
CA VAL A 130 3.63 2.16 21.98
C VAL A 130 2.31 1.69 22.58
N ASP A 131 1.21 2.42 22.35
CA ASP A 131 -0.14 2.19 22.86
C ASP A 131 -1.07 1.50 21.83
N TYR A 132 -0.52 0.61 20.99
CA TYR A 132 -1.15 0.00 19.81
C TYR A 132 -2.44 -0.81 20.07
N THR A 133 -2.75 -1.16 21.32
CA THR A 133 -4.03 -1.80 21.72
C THR A 133 -4.99 -0.84 22.38
N GLY A 134 -4.59 0.42 22.56
CA GLY A 134 -5.34 1.51 23.15
C GLY A 134 -5.70 2.59 22.14
N ASP A 135 -5.37 3.83 22.48
CA ASP A 135 -5.72 5.00 21.66
C ASP A 135 -4.89 5.14 20.38
N CYS A 136 -3.78 4.39 20.27
CA CYS A 136 -2.85 4.40 19.12
C CYS A 136 -2.37 5.82 18.75
N ALA A 137 -2.09 6.64 19.76
CA ALA A 137 -1.77 8.06 19.63
C ALA A 137 -0.35 8.43 20.10
N THR A 138 0.42 7.45 20.59
CA THR A 138 1.77 7.68 21.14
C THR A 138 2.81 7.03 20.24
N LEU A 139 3.53 7.88 19.49
CA LEU A 139 4.57 7.45 18.56
C LEU A 139 5.76 6.81 19.29
N ASP A 140 6.17 5.62 18.85
CA ASP A 140 7.40 4.95 19.29
C ASP A 140 8.63 5.53 18.55
N GLN A 141 9.05 6.70 18.99
CA GLN A 141 10.15 7.43 18.33
C GLN A 141 11.47 6.68 18.41
N GLU A 142 11.74 6.00 19.52
CA GLU A 142 13.01 5.26 19.73
C GLU A 142 13.14 4.10 18.74
N LYS A 143 12.07 3.29 18.62
CA LYS A 143 12.02 2.18 17.65
C LYS A 143 12.17 2.69 16.22
N LEU A 144 11.35 3.65 15.82
CA LEU A 144 11.37 4.17 14.46
C LEU A 144 12.70 4.80 14.09
N SER A 145 13.29 5.62 14.98
CA SER A 145 14.62 6.20 14.76
C SER A 145 15.71 5.15 14.58
N SER A 146 15.68 4.09 15.40
CA SER A 146 16.66 3.00 15.32
C SER A 146 16.55 2.22 14.02
N GLU A 147 15.33 1.86 13.59
CA GLU A 147 15.09 1.10 12.37
C GLU A 147 15.38 1.91 11.10
N LEU A 148 15.04 3.20 11.09
CA LEU A 148 15.38 4.10 9.98
C LEU A 148 16.88 4.36 9.89
N ALA A 149 17.57 4.55 11.03
CA ALA A 149 19.03 4.68 11.06
C ALA A 149 19.73 3.40 10.54
N TYR A 150 19.17 2.22 10.84
CA TYR A 150 19.67 0.99 10.25
C TYR A 150 19.45 0.97 8.72
N ALA A 151 18.24 1.32 8.24
CA ALA A 151 17.96 1.39 6.81
C ALA A 151 18.89 2.38 6.08
N GLU A 152 19.17 3.53 6.68
CA GLU A 152 20.12 4.51 6.16
C GLU A 152 21.55 3.95 6.10
N SER A 153 21.97 3.15 7.10
CA SER A 153 23.29 2.51 7.15
C SER A 153 23.53 1.49 6.03
N LEU A 154 22.47 0.99 5.40
CA LEU A 154 22.56 0.07 4.25
C LEU A 154 23.00 0.78 2.96
N ASN A 155 23.00 2.12 2.94
CA ASN A 155 23.38 2.95 1.81
C ASN A 155 22.61 2.58 0.52
N THR A 156 21.32 2.26 0.65
CA THR A 156 20.44 2.10 -0.50
C THR A 156 20.16 3.45 -1.16
N ASP A 157 19.69 3.42 -2.40
CA ASP A 157 19.39 4.65 -3.15
C ASP A 157 18.20 5.41 -2.58
N LEU A 158 17.18 4.69 -2.06
CA LEU A 158 15.98 5.25 -1.45
C LEU A 158 15.52 4.40 -0.26
N ILE A 159 14.80 5.05 0.67
CA ILE A 159 14.07 4.41 1.76
C ILE A 159 12.57 4.64 1.55
N ALA A 160 11.82 3.54 1.40
CA ALA A 160 10.38 3.53 1.25
C ALA A 160 9.70 2.94 2.48
N VAL A 161 8.77 3.68 3.07
CA VAL A 161 7.98 3.23 4.23
C VAL A 161 6.55 2.94 3.80
N MET A 162 6.11 1.69 3.98
CA MET A 162 4.72 1.27 3.79
C MET A 162 4.01 1.31 5.15
N ILE A 163 3.00 2.14 5.30
CA ILE A 163 2.41 2.41 6.62
C ILE A 163 0.89 2.31 6.63
N HIS A 164 0.35 1.58 7.60
CA HIS A 164 -1.08 1.40 7.82
C HIS A 164 -1.54 2.29 8.97
N TRP A 165 -2.23 3.39 8.65
CA TRP A 165 -2.48 4.51 9.56
C TRP A 165 -3.76 5.30 9.29
N GLY A 166 -4.06 6.25 10.16
CA GLY A 166 -5.17 7.20 9.97
C GLY A 166 -6.49 6.67 10.54
N ILE A 167 -7.58 7.12 9.96
CA ILE A 167 -8.94 6.79 10.39
C ILE A 167 -9.72 6.32 9.18
N GLU A 168 -10.44 5.19 9.34
CA GLU A 168 -11.30 4.64 8.29
C GLU A 168 -12.26 5.69 7.73
N TYR A 169 -12.45 5.66 6.43
CA TYR A 169 -13.43 6.44 5.68
C TYR A 169 -13.21 7.97 5.66
N GLN A 170 -12.06 8.45 6.11
CA GLN A 170 -11.68 9.85 5.96
C GLN A 170 -10.89 10.06 4.67
N THR A 171 -11.38 10.97 3.81
CA THR A 171 -10.74 11.33 2.54
C THR A 171 -9.63 12.38 2.68
N THR A 172 -9.33 12.80 3.91
CA THR A 172 -8.23 13.71 4.25
C THR A 172 -7.39 13.10 5.36
N GLN A 173 -6.09 13.30 5.30
CA GLN A 173 -5.19 12.91 6.38
C GLN A 173 -5.49 13.72 7.66
N ASN A 174 -5.22 13.15 8.82
CA ASN A 174 -5.32 13.83 10.10
C ASN A 174 -3.95 14.36 10.57
N ALA A 175 -3.97 15.20 11.62
CA ALA A 175 -2.74 15.79 12.16
C ALA A 175 -1.72 14.76 12.67
N TYR A 176 -2.17 13.59 13.14
CA TYR A 176 -1.28 12.53 13.58
C TYR A 176 -0.56 11.86 12.40
N GLN A 177 -1.26 11.61 11.30
CA GLN A 177 -0.62 11.15 10.06
C GLN A 177 0.44 12.15 9.57
N GLU A 178 0.16 13.46 9.65
CA GLU A 178 1.13 14.50 9.29
C GLU A 178 2.35 14.50 10.22
N GLN A 179 2.14 14.38 11.52
CA GLN A 179 3.22 14.26 12.50
C GLN A 179 4.11 13.03 12.25
N VAL A 180 3.51 11.88 11.99
CA VAL A 180 4.24 10.64 11.69
C VAL A 180 5.00 10.78 10.36
N ALA A 181 4.40 11.38 9.33
CA ALA A 181 5.08 11.63 8.06
C ALA A 181 6.30 12.55 8.24
N ASP A 182 6.16 13.63 9.01
CA ASP A 182 7.27 14.54 9.33
C ASP A 182 8.40 13.81 10.04
N PHE A 183 8.06 12.98 11.01
CA PHE A 183 9.03 12.17 11.75
C PHE A 183 9.78 11.20 10.82
N LEU A 184 9.07 10.44 9.98
CA LEU A 184 9.68 9.49 9.06
C LEU A 184 10.60 10.18 8.05
N ILE A 185 10.16 11.30 7.45
CA ILE A 185 10.96 12.08 6.50
C ILE A 185 12.21 12.65 7.19
N SER A 186 12.08 13.21 8.40
CA SER A 186 13.23 13.77 9.13
C SER A 186 14.27 12.71 9.49
N HIS A 187 13.89 11.43 9.53
CA HIS A 187 14.76 10.30 9.84
C HIS A 187 15.12 9.43 8.62
N GLY A 188 14.99 9.95 7.41
CA GLY A 188 15.54 9.29 6.22
C GLY A 188 14.54 8.72 5.23
N ALA A 189 13.24 8.69 5.50
CA ALA A 189 12.29 8.22 4.53
C ALA A 189 12.16 9.16 3.33
N ASP A 190 12.28 8.62 2.11
CA ASP A 190 12.12 9.34 0.85
C ASP A 190 10.72 9.19 0.27
N VAL A 191 10.09 8.02 0.50
CA VAL A 191 8.76 7.70 0.01
C VAL A 191 7.94 7.07 1.13
N ILE A 192 6.72 7.57 1.35
CA ILE A 192 5.75 7.01 2.30
C ILE A 192 4.49 6.60 1.55
N LEU A 193 4.13 5.32 1.66
CA LEU A 193 2.97 4.70 1.03
C LEU A 193 1.98 4.27 2.11
N GLY A 194 0.93 5.08 2.29
CA GLY A 194 -0.08 4.88 3.31
C GLY A 194 -1.25 4.01 2.86
N SER A 195 -1.91 3.38 3.84
CA SER A 195 -3.13 2.57 3.70
C SER A 195 -4.00 2.66 4.95
N HIS A 196 -5.13 1.99 5.02
CA HIS A 196 -6.10 1.88 6.11
C HIS A 196 -7.42 2.62 5.90
N SER A 197 -7.41 3.83 5.36
CA SER A 197 -8.65 4.64 5.32
C SER A 197 -9.76 4.03 4.44
N HIS A 198 -9.45 3.02 3.62
CA HIS A 198 -10.35 2.38 2.64
C HIS A 198 -10.91 3.34 1.58
N VAL A 199 -10.47 4.58 1.58
CA VAL A 199 -10.76 5.62 0.60
C VAL A 199 -9.46 6.30 0.20
N PRO A 200 -9.36 6.92 -0.99
CA PRO A 200 -8.21 7.76 -1.31
C PRO A 200 -8.04 8.90 -0.30
N GLN A 201 -6.79 9.26 -0.02
CA GLN A 201 -6.38 10.45 0.72
C GLN A 201 -5.33 11.21 -0.10
N PRO A 202 -5.08 12.50 0.18
CA PRO A 202 -4.13 13.30 -0.57
C PRO A 202 -2.75 12.66 -0.73
N MET A 203 -2.03 13.09 -1.76
CA MET A 203 -0.63 12.74 -1.98
C MET A 203 0.16 13.94 -2.48
N GLY A 204 1.47 13.92 -2.29
CA GLY A 204 2.37 14.96 -2.75
C GLY A 204 3.70 14.98 -2.01
N THR A 205 4.53 15.94 -2.34
CA THR A 205 5.79 16.17 -1.63
C THR A 205 5.55 16.89 -0.30
N ARG A 206 6.32 16.50 0.72
CA ARG A 206 6.32 17.11 2.06
C ARG A 206 7.75 17.47 2.45
N THR A 207 7.98 18.71 2.84
CA THR A 207 9.29 19.21 3.26
C THR A 207 9.28 19.46 4.75
N VAL A 208 10.27 18.92 5.45
CA VAL A 208 10.49 19.08 6.90
C VAL A 208 11.79 19.85 7.13
N THR A 209 11.83 20.63 8.23
CA THR A 209 13.06 21.29 8.68
C THR A 209 13.72 20.43 9.74
N LEU A 210 15.00 20.11 9.56
CA LEU A 210 15.80 19.32 10.48
C LEU A 210 16.34 20.19 11.63
N ASP A 211 16.85 19.57 12.68
CA ASP A 211 17.37 20.26 13.88
C ASP A 211 18.57 21.17 13.58
N ASP A 212 19.33 20.88 12.54
CA ASP A 212 20.46 21.72 12.07
C ASP A 212 20.03 22.90 11.19
N GLY A 213 18.73 23.05 10.94
CA GLY A 213 18.13 24.08 10.08
C GLY A 213 18.12 23.77 8.60
N SER A 214 18.68 22.63 8.17
CA SER A 214 18.52 22.15 6.79
C SER A 214 17.09 21.61 6.55
N THR A 215 16.76 21.29 5.30
CA THR A 215 15.46 20.73 4.96
C THR A 215 15.61 19.39 4.25
N ARG A 216 14.64 18.47 4.50
CA ARG A 216 14.49 17.23 3.77
C ARG A 216 13.09 17.16 3.15
N THR A 217 13.01 16.68 1.92
CA THR A 217 11.73 16.49 1.21
C THR A 217 11.52 15.03 0.89
N GLY A 218 10.35 14.50 1.21
CA GLY A 218 9.89 13.17 0.83
C GLY A 218 8.57 13.23 0.06
N PHE A 219 8.22 12.15 -0.61
CA PHE A 219 6.90 11.97 -1.21
C PHE A 219 5.99 11.16 -0.27
N VAL A 220 4.75 11.59 -0.10
CA VAL A 220 3.75 10.91 0.73
C VAL A 220 2.48 10.68 -0.08
N ALA A 221 2.03 9.43 -0.17
CA ALA A 221 0.66 9.08 -0.51
C ALA A 221 -0.04 8.61 0.78
N TYR A 222 -0.98 9.39 1.31
CA TYR A 222 -1.60 9.06 2.60
C TYR A 222 -2.50 7.83 2.54
N SER A 223 -3.21 7.63 1.43
CA SER A 223 -3.92 6.38 1.09
C SER A 223 -4.33 6.38 -0.38
N LEU A 224 -4.29 5.20 -1.01
CA LEU A 224 -4.75 5.00 -2.39
C LEU A 224 -6.15 4.37 -2.46
N GLY A 225 -6.78 4.04 -1.31
CA GLY A 225 -8.05 3.33 -1.25
C GLY A 225 -7.92 1.81 -1.44
N ASN A 226 -9.04 1.15 -1.68
CA ASN A 226 -9.13 -0.31 -1.78
C ASN A 226 -8.80 -0.82 -3.18
N PHE A 227 -7.77 -1.69 -3.32
CA PHE A 227 -7.45 -2.33 -4.61
C PHE A 227 -8.39 -3.50 -4.93
N VAL A 228 -8.64 -4.39 -3.93
CA VAL A 228 -9.66 -5.45 -4.01
C VAL A 228 -10.44 -5.44 -2.70
N SER A 229 -11.73 -5.17 -2.74
CA SER A 229 -12.57 -5.11 -1.55
C SER A 229 -14.04 -5.35 -1.89
N ASN A 230 -14.82 -5.78 -0.89
CA ASN A 230 -16.29 -5.78 -0.96
C ASN A 230 -16.90 -4.44 -0.53
N GLN A 231 -16.09 -3.51 -0.03
CA GLN A 231 -16.58 -2.21 0.37
C GLN A 231 -16.96 -1.38 -0.85
N SER A 232 -18.11 -0.74 -0.76
CA SER A 232 -18.63 0.19 -1.76
C SER A 232 -19.60 1.15 -1.06
N PRO A 233 -19.97 2.28 -1.67
CA PRO A 233 -21.00 3.15 -1.11
C PRO A 233 -22.31 2.42 -0.79
N ALA A 234 -22.64 1.36 -1.53
CA ALA A 234 -23.82 0.55 -1.29
C ALA A 234 -23.70 -0.40 -0.08
N THR A 235 -22.49 -0.83 0.28
CA THR A 235 -22.29 -1.80 1.38
C THR A 235 -21.96 -1.16 2.72
N VAL A 236 -21.23 -0.04 2.72
CA VAL A 236 -20.77 0.64 3.95
C VAL A 236 -21.31 2.06 4.10
N ASN A 237 -22.10 2.55 3.13
CA ASN A 237 -22.68 3.91 3.10
C ASN A 237 -21.63 5.03 3.24
N VAL A 238 -20.46 4.81 2.63
CA VAL A 238 -19.34 5.77 2.60
C VAL A 238 -18.88 5.94 1.16
N ASN A 239 -18.73 7.18 0.74
CA ASN A 239 -18.28 7.52 -0.61
C ASN A 239 -16.84 7.07 -0.87
N TYR A 240 -16.55 6.72 -2.12
CA TYR A 240 -15.19 6.39 -2.62
C TYR A 240 -14.55 5.13 -2.02
N THR A 241 -15.31 4.25 -1.34
CA THR A 241 -14.77 2.97 -0.84
C THR A 241 -14.57 1.92 -1.91
N ASP A 242 -15.12 2.12 -3.10
CA ASP A 242 -14.89 1.36 -4.34
C ASP A 242 -13.98 2.10 -5.34
N THR A 243 -13.45 3.27 -4.93
CA THR A 243 -12.54 4.10 -5.74
C THR A 243 -11.10 3.93 -5.23
N THR A 244 -10.17 3.72 -6.15
CA THR A 244 -8.75 3.54 -5.83
C THR A 244 -7.87 4.06 -6.97
N ALA A 245 -6.56 4.02 -6.76
CA ALA A 245 -5.60 4.36 -7.79
C ALA A 245 -4.39 3.42 -7.74
N ILE A 246 -3.80 3.15 -8.90
CA ILE A 246 -2.44 2.62 -8.99
C ILE A 246 -1.51 3.83 -9.08
N LEU A 247 -0.76 4.10 -8.01
CA LEU A 247 0.28 5.12 -7.99
C LEU A 247 1.50 4.63 -8.79
N ARG A 248 2.08 5.51 -9.58
CA ARG A 248 3.31 5.28 -10.33
C ARG A 248 4.33 6.34 -9.97
N LEU A 249 5.48 5.90 -9.52
CA LEU A 249 6.64 6.75 -9.25
C LEU A 249 7.73 6.39 -10.26
N GLU A 250 8.25 7.39 -10.97
CA GLU A 250 9.43 7.22 -11.81
C GLU A 250 10.66 7.63 -11.00
N LEU A 251 11.59 6.70 -10.90
CA LEU A 251 12.85 6.91 -10.18
C LEU A 251 13.98 7.11 -11.18
N THR A 252 14.83 8.09 -10.95
CA THR A 252 16.00 8.32 -11.77
C THR A 252 17.25 8.44 -10.92
N LYS A 253 18.27 7.65 -11.24
CA LYS A 253 19.59 7.72 -10.64
C LYS A 253 20.54 8.49 -11.55
N ASN A 254 21.11 9.56 -11.03
CA ASN A 254 22.11 10.34 -11.78
C ASN A 254 23.43 9.56 -11.86
N GLY A 255 23.87 9.25 -13.08
CA GLY A 255 25.08 8.45 -13.32
C GLY A 255 26.38 9.10 -12.81
N GLN A 256 26.41 10.43 -12.61
CA GLN A 256 27.59 11.17 -12.15
C GLN A 256 27.58 11.38 -10.63
N THR A 257 26.47 11.89 -10.08
CA THR A 257 26.32 12.19 -8.63
C THR A 257 25.91 10.98 -7.82
N GLN A 258 25.39 9.94 -8.45
CA GLN A 258 24.78 8.75 -7.85
C GLN A 258 23.53 9.09 -6.99
N GLU A 259 23.04 10.31 -7.08
CA GLU A 259 21.81 10.73 -6.42
C GLU A 259 20.58 10.16 -7.14
N THR A 260 19.67 9.60 -6.37
CA THR A 260 18.38 9.07 -6.87
C THR A 260 17.24 9.98 -6.43
N THR A 261 16.34 10.26 -7.36
CA THR A 261 15.18 11.13 -7.11
C THR A 261 13.91 10.54 -7.73
N VAL A 262 12.76 10.88 -7.15
CA VAL A 262 11.45 10.69 -7.78
C VAL A 262 11.28 11.79 -8.83
N THR A 263 11.39 11.43 -10.10
CA THR A 263 11.36 12.40 -11.20
C THR A 263 9.98 12.63 -11.78
N ASP A 264 9.08 11.66 -11.65
CA ASP A 264 7.69 11.84 -12.01
C ASP A 264 6.76 11.08 -11.06
N VAL A 265 5.58 11.65 -10.85
CA VAL A 265 4.49 11.08 -10.07
C VAL A 265 3.24 11.10 -10.92
N SER A 266 2.63 9.94 -11.09
CA SER A 266 1.34 9.80 -11.76
C SER A 266 0.50 8.72 -11.10
N TYR A 267 -0.79 8.69 -11.40
CA TYR A 267 -1.64 7.57 -11.01
C TYR A 267 -2.61 7.18 -12.13
N VAL A 268 -3.12 5.97 -12.02
CA VAL A 268 -4.21 5.47 -12.86
C VAL A 268 -5.43 5.31 -11.97
N PRO A 269 -6.53 6.05 -12.22
CA PRO A 269 -7.76 5.90 -11.44
C PRO A 269 -8.39 4.54 -11.73
N MET A 270 -8.79 3.84 -10.67
CA MET A 270 -9.39 2.51 -10.72
C MET A 270 -10.73 2.48 -9.99
N LEU A 271 -11.64 1.63 -10.47
CA LEU A 271 -12.91 1.32 -9.84
C LEU A 271 -12.99 -0.15 -9.50
N VAL A 272 -13.31 -0.48 -8.26
CA VAL A 272 -13.64 -1.86 -7.85
C VAL A 272 -15.12 -2.10 -8.08
N LEU A 273 -15.45 -2.84 -9.13
CA LEU A 273 -16.83 -3.15 -9.50
C LEU A 273 -17.24 -4.52 -8.96
N ASN A 274 -18.22 -4.54 -8.04
CA ASN A 274 -18.91 -5.77 -7.66
C ASN A 274 -20.06 -6.02 -8.63
N ARG A 275 -20.01 -7.14 -9.36
CA ARG A 275 -21.01 -7.56 -10.35
C ARG A 275 -22.19 -8.34 -9.77
N GLY A 276 -22.19 -8.54 -8.45
CA GLY A 276 -23.19 -9.32 -7.72
C GLY A 276 -22.74 -10.76 -7.41
N THR A 277 -23.49 -11.40 -6.52
CA THR A 277 -23.18 -12.75 -6.04
C THR A 277 -23.51 -13.80 -7.11
N GLY A 278 -22.69 -14.85 -7.16
CA GLY A 278 -22.93 -16.03 -8.01
C GLY A 278 -22.54 -15.86 -9.48
N VAL A 279 -21.90 -14.75 -9.85
CA VAL A 279 -21.31 -14.57 -11.18
C VAL A 279 -19.80 -14.88 -11.13
N GLN A 280 -19.28 -15.45 -12.24
CA GLN A 280 -17.86 -15.59 -12.42
C GLN A 280 -17.22 -14.17 -12.45
N ASP A 281 -16.02 -14.03 -11.88
CA ASP A 281 -15.35 -12.74 -11.78
C ASP A 281 -16.25 -11.67 -11.12
N GLN A 282 -16.74 -11.99 -9.93
CA GLN A 282 -17.65 -11.14 -9.17
C GLN A 282 -17.08 -9.74 -8.95
N TYR A 283 -15.79 -9.63 -8.70
CA TYR A 283 -15.09 -8.35 -8.52
C TYR A 283 -14.16 -8.09 -9.71
N LEU A 284 -14.29 -6.90 -10.29
CA LEU A 284 -13.39 -6.42 -11.34
C LEU A 284 -12.70 -5.14 -10.87
N ILE A 285 -11.41 -5.01 -11.16
CA ILE A 285 -10.66 -3.77 -10.97
C ILE A 285 -10.53 -3.12 -12.35
N LEU A 286 -11.31 -2.07 -12.54
CA LEU A 286 -11.51 -1.41 -13.82
C LEU A 286 -10.59 -0.19 -13.95
N ASP A 287 -9.92 -0.07 -15.10
CA ASP A 287 -9.21 1.14 -15.50
C ASP A 287 -10.25 2.18 -15.95
N VAL A 288 -10.36 3.23 -15.15
CA VAL A 288 -11.43 4.23 -15.30
C VAL A 288 -11.27 5.00 -16.61
N ASN A 289 -10.08 5.53 -16.90
CA ASN A 289 -9.83 6.33 -18.07
C ASN A 289 -10.00 5.52 -19.37
N ALA A 290 -9.47 4.29 -19.40
CA ALA A 290 -9.58 3.42 -20.56
C ALA A 290 -11.04 3.06 -20.87
N LEU A 291 -11.85 2.80 -19.85
CA LEU A 291 -13.26 2.43 -20.04
C LEU A 291 -14.16 3.62 -20.35
N ILE A 292 -13.89 4.80 -19.84
CA ILE A 292 -14.56 6.04 -20.25
C ILE A 292 -14.30 6.27 -21.73
N ALA A 293 -13.03 6.21 -22.17
CA ALA A 293 -12.68 6.39 -23.58
C ALA A 293 -13.31 5.32 -24.50
N ALA A 294 -13.39 4.07 -24.05
CA ALA A 294 -14.07 2.99 -24.78
C ALA A 294 -15.56 3.28 -24.95
N HIS A 295 -16.24 3.64 -23.87
CA HIS A 295 -17.67 3.99 -23.91
C HIS A 295 -17.94 5.18 -24.85
N ASP A 296 -17.16 6.24 -24.79
CA ASP A 296 -17.29 7.43 -25.61
C ASP A 296 -17.07 7.14 -27.12
N SER A 297 -16.28 6.09 -27.40
CA SER A 297 -16.09 5.59 -28.77
C SER A 297 -17.17 4.60 -29.23
N GLY A 298 -18.14 4.28 -28.37
CA GLY A 298 -19.27 3.39 -28.65
C GLY A 298 -19.09 1.94 -28.21
N ASP A 299 -17.97 1.58 -27.55
CA ASP A 299 -17.79 0.26 -26.94
C ASP A 299 -18.37 0.23 -25.51
N THR A 300 -19.61 -0.27 -25.43
CA THR A 300 -20.34 -0.42 -24.15
C THR A 300 -20.32 -1.84 -23.61
N SER A 301 -19.46 -2.70 -24.13
CA SER A 301 -19.41 -4.13 -23.76
C SER A 301 -19.10 -4.37 -22.28
N VAL A 302 -18.26 -3.53 -21.67
CA VAL A 302 -17.94 -3.52 -20.23
C VAL A 302 -18.51 -2.27 -19.57
N ALA A 303 -18.28 -1.11 -20.15
CA ALA A 303 -18.76 0.18 -19.66
C ALA A 303 -20.18 0.47 -20.15
N THR A 304 -21.18 -0.27 -19.63
CA THR A 304 -22.59 0.10 -19.83
C THR A 304 -22.86 1.49 -19.21
N ASP A 305 -23.97 2.16 -19.57
CA ASP A 305 -24.33 3.48 -19.01
C ASP A 305 -24.31 3.49 -17.47
N ALA A 306 -24.76 2.39 -16.84
CA ALA A 306 -24.75 2.25 -15.38
C ALA A 306 -23.33 2.11 -14.80
N VAL A 307 -22.41 1.49 -15.50
CA VAL A 307 -21.01 1.39 -15.13
C VAL A 307 -20.30 2.71 -15.44
N TYR A 308 -20.60 3.34 -16.56
CA TYR A 308 -20.04 4.63 -16.95
C TYR A 308 -20.24 5.70 -15.88
N SER A 309 -21.46 5.84 -15.33
CA SER A 309 -21.72 6.78 -14.23
C SER A 309 -20.86 6.50 -12.98
N LYS A 310 -20.52 5.24 -12.70
CA LYS A 310 -19.61 4.89 -11.61
C LYS A 310 -18.15 5.22 -11.94
N LEU A 311 -17.76 5.06 -13.20
CA LEU A 311 -16.42 5.44 -13.67
C LEU A 311 -16.21 6.95 -13.54
N GLU A 312 -17.18 7.77 -13.98
CA GLU A 312 -17.13 9.22 -13.81
C GLU A 312 -17.05 9.62 -12.33
N TYR A 313 -17.84 8.96 -11.48
CA TYR A 313 -17.80 9.18 -10.04
C TYR A 313 -16.41 8.85 -9.44
N ALA A 314 -15.82 7.72 -9.80
CA ALA A 314 -14.49 7.33 -9.35
C ALA A 314 -13.40 8.30 -9.87
N LEU A 315 -13.48 8.72 -11.15
CA LEU A 315 -12.58 9.71 -11.73
C LEU A 315 -12.62 11.04 -10.97
N ASN A 316 -13.84 11.55 -10.72
CA ASN A 316 -14.02 12.79 -9.96
C ASN A 316 -13.48 12.67 -8.52
N GLY A 317 -13.65 11.52 -7.88
CA GLY A 317 -13.08 11.24 -6.56
C GLY A 317 -11.56 11.29 -6.58
N CYS A 318 -10.91 10.59 -7.51
CA CYS A 318 -9.47 10.63 -7.69
C CYS A 318 -8.97 12.04 -7.99
N HIS A 319 -9.60 12.77 -8.91
CA HIS A 319 -9.20 14.13 -9.27
C HIS A 319 -9.30 15.10 -8.08
N THR A 320 -10.36 14.99 -7.29
CA THR A 320 -10.60 15.86 -6.13
C THR A 320 -9.64 15.58 -4.99
N ILE A 321 -9.32 14.30 -4.74
CA ILE A 321 -8.60 13.88 -3.55
C ILE A 321 -7.09 13.73 -3.83
N LEU A 322 -6.73 13.05 -4.92
CA LEU A 322 -5.33 12.80 -5.27
C LEU A 322 -4.71 13.92 -6.11
N GLY A 323 -5.55 14.73 -6.78
CA GLY A 323 -5.13 15.81 -7.67
C GLY A 323 -5.16 15.42 -9.15
N ALA A 324 -5.94 16.15 -9.94
CA ALA A 324 -6.10 15.89 -11.38
C ALA A 324 -4.79 16.04 -12.19
N ASN A 325 -3.84 16.83 -11.69
CA ASN A 325 -2.53 17.02 -12.33
C ASN A 325 -1.64 15.76 -12.30
N TYR A 326 -1.96 14.79 -11.45
CA TYR A 326 -1.26 13.50 -11.38
C TYR A 326 -1.92 12.40 -12.22
N ASP A 327 -3.14 12.60 -12.73
CA ASP A 327 -3.81 11.68 -13.67
C ASP A 327 -3.25 11.87 -15.08
N LYS A 328 -2.04 11.36 -15.29
CA LYS A 328 -1.29 11.49 -16.55
C LYS A 328 -0.56 10.22 -16.97
N ALA A 329 -0.90 9.09 -16.35
CA ALA A 329 -0.24 7.81 -16.65
C ALA A 329 -0.48 7.33 -18.09
N GLY A 330 -1.56 7.79 -18.74
CA GLY A 330 -1.88 7.45 -20.13
C GLY A 330 -2.35 6.00 -20.28
N THR A 331 -1.77 5.27 -21.22
CA THR A 331 -2.02 3.83 -21.43
C THR A 331 -0.85 3.01 -20.88
N PRO A 332 -1.11 1.77 -20.39
CA PRO A 332 -0.03 0.94 -19.87
C PRO A 332 1.04 0.72 -20.95
N PRO A 333 2.32 0.80 -20.61
CA PRO A 333 3.39 0.43 -21.53
C PRO A 333 3.16 -0.99 -22.07
N GLN A 334 3.44 -1.21 -23.34
CA GLN A 334 3.42 -2.57 -23.88
C GLN A 334 4.55 -3.36 -23.25
N THR A 335 4.22 -4.46 -22.56
CA THR A 335 5.24 -5.40 -22.11
C THR A 335 5.95 -5.93 -23.35
N THR A 336 7.19 -5.51 -23.56
CA THR A 336 8.06 -6.18 -24.53
C THR A 336 8.36 -7.55 -23.92
N SER A 337 7.62 -8.58 -24.37
CA SER A 337 7.99 -9.96 -24.09
C SER A 337 9.43 -10.17 -24.57
N ALA A 338 10.36 -10.30 -23.58
CA ALA A 338 11.72 -10.74 -23.83
C ALA A 338 11.74 -12.23 -24.19
#